data_b809bd5cd719247901d3eea17526aa2d
#
_entry.id   b809bd5cd719247901d3eea17526aa2d
#
_cell.length_a   1.000
_cell.length_b   1.000
_cell.length_c   1.000
_cell.angle_alpha   90.00
_cell.angle_beta   90.00
_cell.angle_gamma   90.00
#
_symmetry.space_group_name_H-M   'P 1'
#
loop_
_entity.id
_entity.type
_entity.pdbx_description
1 polymer ?
#
loop_
_entity_poly.entity_id
_entity_poly.type
_entity_poly.pdbx_seq_one_letter_code
_entity_poly.pdbx_strand_id
1 'polypeptide(L)'
;MPWGIVSRFWGCSEFMRILVVEDEPLIRLGLATVIEEAGYEVVEAANAGDALRLLEADHGIRLVMTDVDMPGGMDGIRLAHYVRDRWPPIQLIVISGKVGVQAGQLPAGAKFVGKPYHEPALLNLVNSLIAT
;
A
#
# COMPACT_ATOMS: atom_id res chain seq x y z
N MET A 1 -10.69 -26.11 -11.09
CA MET A 1 -10.79 -26.34 -10.52
C MET A 1 -10.91 -26.14 -10.23
N PRO A 2 -10.88 -26.01 -10.43
CA PRO A 2 -11.00 -25.93 -9.99
C PRO A 2 -10.74 -25.72 -9.78
N TRP A 3 -10.35 -25.74 -10.25
CA TRP A 3 -10.25 -25.79 -9.75
C TRP A 3 -9.99 -25.25 -9.64
N GLY A 4 -9.84 -24.88 -9.91
CA GLY A 4 -9.73 -24.52 -9.50
C GLY A 4 -9.60 -24.21 -9.23
N ILE A 5 -9.65 -24.23 -9.25
CA ILE A 5 -9.51 -24.00 -8.61
C ILE A 5 -8.87 -24.05 -8.17
N VAL A 6 -8.55 -24.16 -8.24
CA VAL A 6 -8.05 -24.08 -7.62
C VAL A 6 -7.15 -23.78 -7.40
N SER A 7 -6.84 -23.62 -7.50
CA SER A 7 -6.27 -23.22 -7.18
C SER A 7 -6.01 -22.73 -6.90
N ARG A 8 -6.20 -22.58 -6.99
CA ARG A 8 -6.22 -21.96 -6.45
C ARG A 8 -6.15 -21.97 -5.49
N PHE A 9 -6.17 -22.15 -5.09
CA PHE A 9 -6.10 -22.15 -4.05
C PHE A 9 -5.33 -22.47 -3.52
N TRP A 10 -5.15 -22.44 -3.83
CA TRP A 10 -4.25 -22.56 -3.20
C TRP A 10 -3.27 -21.65 -3.24
N GLY A 11 -2.90 -21.11 -3.99
CA GLY A 11 -1.88 -20.16 -3.91
C GLY A 11 -2.28 -19.12 -2.93
N CYS A 12 -1.49 -18.80 -2.01
CA CYS A 12 -1.79 -17.81 -1.01
C CYS A 12 -2.01 -16.43 -1.60
N SER A 13 -1.55 -16.21 -2.83
CA SER A 13 -1.68 -14.91 -3.49
C SER A 13 -3.14 -14.48 -3.64
N GLU A 14 -4.07 -15.41 -3.69
CA GLU A 14 -5.49 -15.05 -3.80
C GLU A 14 -6.01 -14.32 -2.57
N PHE A 15 -5.28 -14.38 -1.46
CA PHE A 15 -5.66 -13.70 -0.23
C PHE A 15 -4.80 -12.48 0.04
N MET A 16 -3.96 -12.12 -0.92
CA MET A 16 -3.08 -10.99 -0.77
C MET A 16 -3.80 -9.70 -1.10
N ARG A 17 -3.67 -8.72 -0.21
CA ARG A 17 -4.32 -7.42 -0.40
C ARG A 17 -3.32 -6.29 -0.29
N ILE A 18 -3.69 -5.19 -0.95
CA ILE A 18 -2.93 -3.95 -0.90
C ILE A 18 -3.76 -2.93 -0.15
N LEU A 19 -3.17 -2.30 0.84
CA LEU A 19 -3.82 -1.26 1.63
C LEU A 19 -3.44 0.10 1.05
N VAL A 20 -4.45 0.89 0.69
CA VAL A 20 -4.27 2.26 0.21
C VAL A 20 -4.71 3.21 1.32
N VAL A 21 -3.80 4.07 1.76
CA VAL A 21 -4.05 5.03 2.84
C VAL A 21 -3.97 6.44 2.27
N GLU A 22 -5.11 7.12 2.22
CA GLU A 22 -5.24 8.45 1.64
C GLU A 22 -6.47 9.11 2.22
N ASP A 23 -6.33 10.32 2.77
CA ASP A 23 -7.46 10.98 3.42
C ASP A 23 -8.45 11.58 2.42
N GLU A 24 -8.01 11.95 1.23
CA GLU A 24 -8.87 12.55 0.22
C GLU A 24 -9.65 11.44 -0.51
N PRO A 25 -11.01 11.39 -0.35
CA PRO A 25 -11.77 10.24 -0.87
C PRO A 25 -11.65 10.02 -2.37
N LEU A 26 -11.63 11.09 -3.17
CA LEU A 26 -11.55 10.92 -4.62
C LEU A 26 -10.18 10.43 -5.06
N ILE A 27 -9.13 10.94 -4.42
CA ILE A 27 -7.77 10.49 -4.73
C ILE A 27 -7.62 9.03 -4.31
N ARG A 28 -8.15 8.68 -3.13
CA ARG A 28 -8.09 7.30 -2.62
C ARG A 28 -8.82 6.35 -3.57
N LEU A 29 -10.03 6.72 -4.01
CA LEU A 29 -10.80 5.89 -4.94
C LEU A 29 -10.07 5.72 -6.26
N GLY A 30 -9.50 6.79 -6.79
CA GLY A 30 -8.77 6.74 -8.05
C GLY A 30 -7.57 5.79 -7.97
N LEU A 31 -6.81 5.89 -6.90
CA LEU A 31 -5.66 5.02 -6.71
C LEU A 31 -6.09 3.55 -6.54
N ALA A 32 -7.11 3.32 -5.70
CA ALA A 32 -7.64 1.98 -5.50
C ALA A 32 -8.12 1.37 -6.81
N THR A 33 -8.80 2.16 -7.64
CA THR A 33 -9.33 1.68 -8.92
C THR A 33 -8.19 1.24 -9.86
N VAL A 34 -7.13 2.04 -9.95
CA VAL A 34 -5.97 1.69 -10.78
C VAL A 34 -5.38 0.36 -10.35
N ILE A 35 -5.24 0.16 -9.05
CA ILE A 35 -4.65 -1.06 -8.50
C ILE A 35 -5.59 -2.26 -8.72
N GLU A 36 -6.90 -2.05 -8.51
CA GLU A 36 -7.88 -3.13 -8.72
C GLU A 36 -7.96 -3.55 -10.17
N GLU A 37 -7.88 -2.60 -11.09
CA GLU A 37 -7.92 -2.91 -12.51
C GLU A 37 -6.70 -3.72 -12.94
N ALA A 38 -5.61 -3.62 -12.19
CA ALA A 38 -4.42 -4.42 -12.44
C ALA A 38 -4.53 -5.85 -11.87
N GLY A 39 -5.64 -6.17 -11.19
CA GLY A 39 -5.89 -7.52 -10.71
C GLY A 39 -5.67 -7.74 -9.22
N TYR A 40 -5.41 -6.70 -8.46
CA TYR A 40 -5.16 -6.82 -7.02
C TYR A 40 -6.40 -6.51 -6.21
N GLU A 41 -6.51 -7.15 -5.05
CA GLU A 41 -7.52 -6.76 -4.07
C GLU A 41 -7.01 -5.58 -3.26
N VAL A 42 -7.88 -4.60 -3.03
CA VAL A 42 -7.52 -3.38 -2.34
C VAL A 42 -8.42 -3.17 -1.14
N VAL A 43 -7.82 -2.78 -0.01
CA VAL A 43 -8.56 -2.24 1.11
C VAL A 43 -8.13 -0.79 1.30
N GLU A 44 -9.02 0.03 1.82
CA GLU A 44 -8.81 1.48 1.87
C GLU A 44 -8.88 1.98 3.31
N ALA A 45 -8.04 2.96 3.61
CA ALA A 45 -8.07 3.65 4.89
C ALA A 45 -7.94 5.14 4.66
N ALA A 46 -8.64 5.93 5.45
CA ALA A 46 -8.64 7.38 5.32
C ALA A 46 -7.57 8.06 6.19
N ASN A 47 -6.96 7.32 7.10
CA ASN A 47 -5.96 7.86 8.01
C ASN A 47 -5.12 6.72 8.58
N ALA A 48 -4.08 7.09 9.33
CA ALA A 48 -3.17 6.09 9.90
C ALA A 48 -3.87 5.19 10.92
N GLY A 49 -4.76 5.75 11.73
CA GLY A 49 -5.48 4.94 12.74
C GLY A 49 -6.31 3.84 12.11
N ASP A 50 -7.05 4.17 11.06
CA ASP A 50 -7.83 3.17 10.32
C ASP A 50 -6.92 2.15 9.66
N ALA A 51 -5.79 2.60 9.11
CA ALA A 51 -4.82 1.70 8.49
C ALA A 51 -4.29 0.68 9.50
N LEU A 52 -3.95 1.13 10.70
CA LEU A 52 -3.42 0.23 11.72
C LEU A 52 -4.47 -0.77 12.18
N ARG A 53 -5.73 -0.36 12.28
CA ARG A 53 -6.80 -1.30 12.63
C ARG A 53 -6.95 -2.38 11.57
N LEU A 54 -6.88 -2.00 10.30
CA LEU A 54 -6.96 -2.98 9.21
C LEU A 54 -5.77 -3.93 9.22
N LEU A 55 -4.58 -3.42 9.48
CA LEU A 55 -3.37 -4.23 9.53
C LEU A 55 -3.40 -5.23 10.67
N GLU A 56 -3.95 -4.83 11.82
CA GLU A 56 -4.10 -5.76 12.95
C GLU A 56 -5.10 -6.87 12.66
N ALA A 57 -6.15 -6.56 11.90
CA ALA A 57 -7.23 -7.49 11.64
C ALA A 57 -7.02 -8.35 10.40
N ASP A 58 -6.22 -7.90 9.44
CA ASP A 58 -6.10 -8.54 8.14
C ASP A 58 -4.65 -8.91 7.85
N HIS A 59 -4.32 -10.16 8.04
CA HIS A 59 -2.95 -10.65 7.84
C HIS A 59 -2.63 -10.93 6.38
N GLY A 60 -3.58 -10.69 5.48
CA GLY A 60 -3.36 -10.81 4.04
C GLY A 60 -2.82 -9.56 3.38
N ILE A 61 -2.71 -8.45 4.11
CA ILE A 61 -2.14 -7.22 3.55
C ILE A 61 -0.64 -7.39 3.39
N ARG A 62 -0.15 -7.23 2.16
CA ARG A 62 1.26 -7.43 1.83
C ARG A 62 1.95 -6.17 1.36
N LEU A 63 1.19 -5.13 1.03
CA LEU A 63 1.73 -3.87 0.56
C LEU A 63 0.88 -2.75 1.13
N VAL A 64 1.52 -1.72 1.64
CA VAL A 64 0.85 -0.49 2.09
C VAL A 64 1.33 0.65 1.21
N MET A 65 0.38 1.36 0.60
CA MET A 65 0.64 2.57 -0.17
C MET A 65 0.02 3.71 0.61
N THR A 66 0.83 4.66 1.04
CA THR A 66 0.34 5.75 1.88
C THR A 66 0.78 7.10 1.36
N ASP A 67 -0.14 8.08 1.42
CA ASP A 67 0.21 9.47 1.25
C ASP A 67 0.96 9.94 2.50
N VAL A 68 1.80 10.96 2.35
CA VAL A 68 2.54 11.53 3.47
C VAL A 68 1.63 12.41 4.33
N ASP A 69 0.86 13.29 3.67
CA ASP A 69 0.05 14.27 4.39
C ASP A 69 -1.30 13.69 4.75
N MET A 70 -1.50 13.42 6.03
CA MET A 70 -2.77 12.91 6.52
C MET A 70 -3.08 13.54 7.87
N PRO A 71 -4.36 13.75 8.17
CA PRO A 71 -4.76 14.29 9.47
C PRO A 71 -4.61 13.26 10.58
N GLY A 72 -4.70 13.72 11.82
CA GLY A 72 -4.84 12.82 12.95
C GLY A 72 -3.56 12.45 13.66
N GLY A 73 -2.52 13.24 13.54
CA GLY A 73 -1.33 13.09 14.38
C GLY A 73 -0.26 12.14 13.88
N MET A 74 -0.58 11.23 12.98
CA MET A 74 0.43 10.36 12.38
C MET A 74 0.37 10.52 10.86
N ASP A 75 1.46 11.02 10.27
CA ASP A 75 1.55 11.15 8.82
C ASP A 75 2.00 9.83 8.19
N GLY A 76 2.09 9.82 6.87
CA GLY A 76 2.44 8.60 6.14
C GLY A 76 3.86 8.12 6.37
N ILE A 77 4.78 9.02 6.66
CA ILE A 77 6.17 8.62 6.95
C ILE A 77 6.22 7.88 8.28
N ARG A 78 5.56 8.42 9.31
CA ARG A 78 5.50 7.75 10.61
C ARG A 78 4.75 6.44 10.54
N LEU A 79 3.68 6.41 9.76
CA LEU A 79 2.95 5.16 9.53
C LEU A 79 3.87 4.12 8.89
N ALA A 80 4.66 4.52 7.90
CA ALA A 80 5.58 3.60 7.24
C ALA A 80 6.59 3.01 8.22
N HIS A 81 7.15 3.84 9.10
CA HIS A 81 8.07 3.36 10.12
C HIS A 81 7.40 2.39 11.08
N TYR A 82 6.17 2.72 11.51
CA TYR A 82 5.43 1.84 12.41
C TYR A 82 5.17 0.48 11.77
N VAL A 83 4.75 0.49 10.51
CA VAL A 83 4.47 -0.75 9.78
C VAL A 83 5.74 -1.58 9.62
N ARG A 84 6.86 -0.93 9.29
CA ARG A 84 8.13 -1.64 9.16
C ARG A 84 8.54 -2.31 10.46
N ASP A 85 8.34 -1.65 11.58
CA ASP A 85 8.69 -2.21 12.88
C ASP A 85 7.76 -3.34 13.30
N ARG A 86 6.47 -3.19 13.05
CA ARG A 86 5.45 -4.11 13.55
C ARG A 86 5.24 -5.31 12.62
N TRP A 87 5.30 -5.07 11.30
CA TRP A 87 5.08 -6.11 10.29
C TRP A 87 6.18 -6.05 9.23
N PRO A 88 7.41 -6.47 9.58
CA PRO A 88 8.56 -6.30 8.68
C PRO A 88 8.41 -6.84 7.26
N PRO A 89 7.66 -7.93 7.01
CA PRO A 89 7.52 -8.42 5.63
C PRO A 89 6.67 -7.54 4.71
N ILE A 90 5.86 -6.63 5.26
CA ILE A 90 5.00 -5.80 4.42
C ILE A 90 5.83 -4.82 3.62
N GLN A 91 5.55 -4.73 2.32
CA GLN A 91 6.21 -3.77 1.43
C GLN A 91 5.56 -2.39 1.60
N LEU A 92 6.34 -1.35 1.38
CA LEU A 92 5.88 0.01 1.62
C LEU A 92 6.16 0.90 0.40
N ILE A 93 5.13 1.65 -0.01
CA ILE A 93 5.25 2.72 -1.01
C ILE A 93 4.71 3.98 -0.36
N VAL A 94 5.52 5.03 -0.35
CA VAL A 94 5.12 6.34 0.18
C VAL A 94 4.98 7.30 -0.99
N ILE A 95 3.82 7.93 -1.10
CA ILE A 95 3.49 8.81 -2.21
C ILE A 95 3.35 10.24 -1.69
N SER A 96 4.02 11.20 -2.32
CA SER A 96 3.94 12.58 -1.87
C SER A 96 4.21 13.53 -3.02
N GLY A 97 3.47 14.67 -3.02
CA GLY A 97 3.75 15.79 -3.91
C GLY A 97 4.66 16.82 -3.28
N LYS A 98 5.10 16.58 -2.05
CA LYS A 98 5.92 17.58 -1.35
C LYS A 98 7.37 17.50 -1.76
N VAL A 99 7.93 18.68 -1.99
CA VAL A 99 9.36 18.84 -2.15
C VAL A 99 9.99 18.71 -0.75
N GLY A 100 11.06 17.95 -0.65
CA GLY A 100 11.76 17.85 0.62
C GLY A 100 11.61 16.53 1.34
N VAL A 101 10.72 15.65 0.88
CA VAL A 101 10.71 14.28 1.40
C VAL A 101 11.91 13.56 0.82
N GLN A 102 12.75 13.03 1.69
CA GLN A 102 14.00 12.40 1.27
C GLN A 102 14.00 10.93 1.64
N ALA A 103 14.76 10.15 0.87
CA ALA A 103 14.84 8.70 1.10
C ALA A 103 15.28 8.37 2.52
N GLY A 104 16.12 9.20 3.12
CA GLY A 104 16.59 8.99 4.49
C GLY A 104 15.52 9.12 5.55
N GLN A 105 14.35 9.69 5.21
CA GLN A 105 13.24 9.80 6.13
C GLN A 105 12.36 8.56 6.14
N LEU A 106 12.55 7.65 5.19
CA LEU A 106 11.73 6.46 5.04
C LEU A 106 12.39 5.26 5.72
N PRO A 107 11.61 4.30 6.18
CA PRO A 107 12.20 3.06 6.72
C PRO A 107 12.90 2.26 5.63
N ALA A 108 13.76 1.35 6.04
CA ALA A 108 14.53 0.53 5.11
C ALA A 108 13.61 -0.20 4.15
N GLY A 109 13.93 -0.17 2.87
CA GLY A 109 13.19 -0.87 1.83
C GLY A 109 11.93 -0.18 1.35
N ALA A 110 11.49 0.89 1.99
CA ALA A 110 10.33 1.64 1.51
C ALA A 110 10.65 2.37 0.23
N LYS A 111 9.69 2.41 -0.69
CA LYS A 111 9.85 3.09 -1.96
C LYS A 111 9.11 4.43 -1.94
N PHE A 112 9.67 5.42 -2.61
CA PHE A 112 9.06 6.74 -2.70
C PHE A 112 8.57 6.97 -4.13
N VAL A 113 7.35 7.51 -4.25
CA VAL A 113 6.76 7.88 -5.53
C VAL A 113 6.30 9.33 -5.43
N GLY A 114 6.80 10.18 -6.32
CA GLY A 114 6.38 11.59 -6.35
C GLY A 114 5.08 11.78 -7.11
N LYS A 115 4.28 12.76 -6.68
CA LYS A 115 3.07 13.17 -7.41
C LYS A 115 3.43 14.29 -8.37
N PRO A 116 2.83 14.33 -9.55
CA PRO A 116 1.91 13.35 -10.10
C PRO A 116 2.66 12.10 -10.55
N TYR A 117 2.08 10.95 -10.26
CA TYR A 117 2.74 9.70 -10.62
C TYR A 117 2.27 9.23 -11.98
N HIS A 118 3.14 8.45 -12.64
CA HIS A 118 2.85 7.81 -13.92
C HIS A 118 2.27 6.43 -13.62
N GLU A 119 1.00 6.20 -13.98
CA GLU A 119 0.32 4.97 -13.60
C GLU A 119 1.04 3.70 -14.03
N PRO A 120 1.51 3.57 -15.27
CA PRO A 120 2.24 2.35 -15.64
C PRO A 120 3.49 2.13 -14.81
N ALA A 121 4.21 3.20 -14.46
CA ALA A 121 5.41 3.07 -13.63
C ALA A 121 5.05 2.63 -12.22
N LEU A 122 3.96 3.17 -11.68
CA LEU A 122 3.47 2.78 -10.35
C LEU A 122 3.08 1.31 -10.33
N LEU A 123 2.34 0.86 -11.34
CA LEU A 123 1.93 -0.55 -11.44
C LEU A 123 3.13 -1.47 -11.60
N ASN A 124 4.14 -1.05 -12.37
CA ASN A 124 5.37 -1.84 -12.49
C ASN A 124 6.07 -1.98 -11.14
N LEU A 125 6.09 -0.90 -10.36
CA LEU A 125 6.68 -0.95 -9.02
C LEU A 125 5.89 -1.90 -8.12
N VAL A 126 4.56 -1.79 -8.12
CA VAL A 126 3.71 -2.70 -7.34
C VAL A 126 3.99 -4.14 -7.72
N ASN A 127 3.98 -4.44 -9.01
CA ASN A 127 4.23 -5.79 -9.49
C ASN A 127 5.59 -6.31 -9.04
N SER A 128 6.62 -5.46 -9.08
CA SER A 128 7.96 -5.90 -8.68
C SER A 128 8.04 -6.19 -7.20
N LEU A 129 7.35 -5.42 -6.37
CA LEU A 129 7.37 -5.63 -4.91
C LEU A 129 6.56 -6.85 -4.50
N ILE A 130 5.44 -7.07 -5.18
CA ILE A 130 4.58 -8.21 -4.87
C ILE A 130 5.21 -9.52 -5.33
N ALA A 131 5.91 -9.51 -6.46
CA ALA A 131 6.53 -10.71 -7.03
C ALA A 131 7.71 -11.20 -6.19
N THR A 132 8.23 -10.34 -5.32
CA THR A 132 9.35 -10.70 -4.46
C THR A 132 8.85 -11.47 -3.22
#